data_28fbf724c8dc28df0ef508c14f866122
#
_entry.id   28fbf724c8dc28df0ef508c14f866122
#
_cell.length_a   1.000
_cell.length_b   1.000
_cell.length_c   1.000
_cell.angle_alpha   90.00
_cell.angle_beta   90.00
_cell.angle_gamma   90.00
#
_symmetry.space_group_name_H-M   'P 1'
#
loop_
_entity.id
_entity.type
_entity.pdbx_description
1 polymer ?
#
loop_
_entity_poly.entity_id
_entity_poly.type
_entity_poly.pdbx_seq_one_letter_code
_entity_poly.pdbx_strand_id
1 'polypeptide(L)'
;MQYGRSFRDRRFESGNLRANSWHDETNSAGINIMKKRFWGFALPWIVGIAFLFLPIQTGTRAQAQGRGQAPPAATAYRAPRTADGKPDLNGIWQAMNEANWDIQPHASGFGRVVALGAADATPPGLGIVDGGEIPYLPAALAKKRENFEKRLSLDPEIKCYLPGVPRAMYQGRPYQIIQSPHVIMVLFEFAGAVRTINMDKPTEAPADSWMGWSNGRWEGETLVVDSTGFNDQSWFDRAGNFHSDALHVVERFTATSADHLNYEATIEDKNVFSRPWKLSMPLYRRKERNAQVMEFKCVEFAEELLYGHLRKQSAK
;
A
#
# COMPACT_ATOMS: atom_id res chain seq x y z
N MET A 1 10.84 52.58 -18.73
CA MET A 1 11.76 51.87 -19.67
C MET A 1 11.03 50.67 -20.21
N GLN A 2 10.65 50.77 -21.52
CA GLN A 2 9.95 49.77 -22.28
C GLN A 2 10.94 48.72 -22.77
N TYR A 3 10.60 47.44 -22.63
CA TYR A 3 11.14 46.38 -23.46
C TYR A 3 10.01 45.45 -23.90
N GLY A 4 9.49 45.78 -25.10
CA GLY A 4 8.71 44.85 -25.89
C GLY A 4 9.65 43.98 -26.72
N ARG A 5 9.45 42.64 -26.71
CA ARG A 5 9.96 41.74 -27.75
C ARG A 5 8.83 40.89 -28.30
N SER A 6 8.54 41.13 -29.54
CA SER A 6 7.71 40.42 -30.47
C SER A 6 8.13 38.96 -30.62
N PHE A 7 7.20 38.02 -30.40
CA PHE A 7 7.35 36.61 -30.76
C PHE A 7 6.83 36.44 -32.20
N ARG A 8 7.73 36.09 -33.12
CA ARG A 8 7.42 35.79 -34.53
C ARG A 8 6.77 34.40 -34.61
N ASP A 9 5.64 34.35 -35.29
CA ASP A 9 4.98 33.15 -35.82
C ASP A 9 5.95 32.28 -36.64
N ARG A 10 6.14 31.04 -36.25
CA ARG A 10 6.65 29.97 -37.10
C ARG A 10 5.50 29.05 -37.48
N ARG A 11 5.09 29.15 -38.74
CA ARG A 11 4.20 28.16 -39.38
C ARG A 11 4.91 26.83 -39.44
N PHE A 12 4.26 25.80 -38.93
CA PHE A 12 4.65 24.40 -39.15
C PHE A 12 4.06 23.96 -40.48
N GLU A 13 4.91 23.62 -41.45
CA GLU A 13 4.52 22.97 -42.69
C GLU A 13 4.14 21.53 -42.40
N SER A 14 2.96 21.14 -42.89
CA SER A 14 2.42 19.77 -42.84
C SER A 14 3.15 18.87 -43.84
N GLY A 15 4.07 18.04 -43.35
CA GLY A 15 4.68 16.97 -44.14
C GLY A 15 3.73 15.78 -44.29
N ASN A 16 3.37 15.47 -45.53
CA ASN A 16 2.63 14.28 -45.94
C ASN A 16 3.38 12.98 -45.58
N LEU A 17 2.89 12.24 -44.62
CA LEU A 17 3.32 10.85 -44.39
C LEU A 17 2.38 9.91 -45.16
N ARG A 18 2.92 9.26 -46.18
CA ARG A 18 2.26 8.21 -46.96
C ARG A 18 1.90 7.01 -46.06
N ALA A 19 0.65 6.58 -46.14
CA ALA A 19 0.18 5.33 -45.57
C ALA A 19 0.81 4.14 -46.31
N ASN A 20 1.58 3.34 -45.62
CA ASN A 20 1.99 2.03 -46.12
C ASN A 20 0.93 0.99 -45.70
N SER A 21 0.28 0.43 -46.71
CA SER A 21 -0.64 -0.68 -46.59
C SER A 21 0.13 -1.96 -46.22
N TRP A 22 -0.19 -2.55 -45.07
CA TRP A 22 0.21 -3.90 -44.74
C TRP A 22 -0.94 -4.84 -45.14
N HIS A 23 -0.60 -5.77 -46.04
CA HIS A 23 -1.48 -6.85 -46.46
C HIS A 23 -1.69 -7.86 -45.32
N ASP A 24 -2.94 -8.19 -45.12
CA ASP A 24 -3.46 -9.22 -44.23
C ASP A 24 -3.11 -10.60 -44.83
N GLU A 25 -2.22 -11.36 -44.22
CA GLU A 25 -2.07 -12.78 -44.48
C GLU A 25 -2.67 -13.58 -43.33
N THR A 26 -3.91 -13.99 -43.52
CA THR A 26 -4.60 -14.98 -42.69
C THR A 26 -3.95 -16.33 -42.84
N ASN A 27 -3.22 -16.82 -41.87
CA ASN A 27 -2.76 -18.20 -41.80
C ASN A 27 -3.57 -18.94 -40.73
N SER A 28 -4.55 -19.70 -41.22
CA SER A 28 -5.38 -20.61 -40.45
C SER A 28 -4.62 -21.92 -40.19
N ALA A 29 -4.04 -22.07 -39.00
CA ALA A 29 -3.52 -23.35 -38.53
C ALA A 29 -4.55 -24.01 -37.61
N GLY A 30 -5.24 -25.01 -38.15
CA GLY A 30 -6.20 -25.83 -37.42
C GLY A 30 -5.52 -26.68 -36.34
N ILE A 31 -5.98 -26.54 -35.10
CA ILE A 31 -5.59 -27.41 -33.99
C ILE A 31 -6.56 -28.61 -33.96
N ASN A 32 -6.07 -29.78 -34.42
CA ASN A 32 -6.74 -31.06 -34.29
C ASN A 32 -6.70 -31.55 -32.83
N ILE A 33 -7.86 -31.56 -32.18
CA ILE A 33 -8.03 -32.18 -30.86
C ILE A 33 -8.19 -33.69 -31.04
N MET A 34 -7.14 -34.44 -30.74
CA MET A 34 -7.17 -35.91 -30.74
C MET A 34 -7.89 -36.42 -29.49
N LYS A 35 -9.15 -36.86 -29.65
CA LYS A 35 -9.89 -37.64 -28.64
C LYS A 35 -9.29 -39.06 -28.56
N LYS A 36 -8.52 -39.37 -27.53
CA LYS A 36 -8.15 -40.76 -27.21
C LYS A 36 -9.25 -41.39 -26.34
N ARG A 37 -9.99 -42.34 -26.97
CA ARG A 37 -10.88 -43.31 -26.32
C ARG A 37 -9.99 -44.36 -25.65
N PHE A 38 -10.03 -44.46 -24.31
CA PHE A 38 -9.52 -45.65 -23.63
C PHE A 38 -10.67 -46.65 -23.41
N TRP A 39 -10.54 -47.79 -24.06
CA TRP A 39 -11.36 -49.00 -23.84
C TRP A 39 -10.76 -49.77 -22.67
N GLY A 40 -11.64 -50.24 -21.78
CA GLY A 40 -11.27 -51.05 -20.63
C GLY A 40 -10.91 -52.48 -20.98
N PHE A 41 -10.05 -53.07 -20.19
CA PHE A 41 -9.94 -54.53 -20.03
C PHE A 41 -9.87 -54.82 -18.53
N ALA A 42 -10.94 -55.52 -18.07
CA ALA A 42 -10.98 -56.18 -16.78
C ALA A 42 -10.47 -57.62 -16.96
N LEU A 43 -9.62 -58.10 -16.09
CA LEU A 43 -9.57 -59.49 -15.70
C LEU A 43 -8.72 -59.67 -14.43
N PRO A 44 -9.16 -60.53 -13.49
CA PRO A 44 -8.56 -60.64 -12.17
C PRO A 44 -7.54 -61.78 -12.15
N TRP A 45 -6.42 -61.62 -11.48
CA TRP A 45 -5.55 -62.68 -11.03
C TRP A 45 -5.45 -62.66 -9.51
N ILE A 46 -6.13 -63.57 -8.88
CA ILE A 46 -5.95 -63.91 -7.46
C ILE A 46 -4.70 -64.80 -7.39
N VAL A 47 -3.65 -64.29 -6.77
CA VAL A 47 -2.52 -65.11 -6.28
C VAL A 47 -2.43 -64.91 -4.80
N GLY A 48 -2.88 -65.93 -4.05
CA GLY A 48 -2.74 -66.00 -2.62
C GLY A 48 -1.27 -66.24 -2.25
N ILE A 49 -0.69 -65.31 -1.51
CA ILE A 49 0.57 -65.53 -0.77
C ILE A 49 0.25 -65.46 0.72
N ALA A 50 0.29 -66.64 1.34
CA ALA A 50 0.23 -66.77 2.79
C ALA A 50 1.55 -66.20 3.38
N PHE A 51 1.50 -65.05 3.99
CA PHE A 51 2.60 -64.57 4.83
C PHE A 51 2.41 -65.01 6.29
N LEU A 52 3.33 -65.87 6.69
CA LEU A 52 3.54 -66.22 8.10
C LEU A 52 3.88 -64.98 8.91
N PHE A 53 2.99 -64.56 9.81
CA PHE A 53 3.27 -63.51 10.78
C PHE A 53 4.18 -64.08 11.89
N LEU A 54 5.45 -63.69 11.84
CA LEU A 54 6.35 -63.74 13.01
C LEU A 54 6.23 -62.36 13.73
N PRO A 55 5.96 -62.31 15.02
CA PRO A 55 5.97 -61.04 15.74
C PRO A 55 7.42 -60.62 15.99
N ILE A 56 7.89 -59.68 15.20
CA ILE A 56 9.13 -58.92 15.51
C ILE A 56 8.77 -57.92 16.61
N GLN A 57 9.15 -58.21 17.83
CA GLN A 57 9.12 -57.23 18.93
C GLN A 57 10.26 -56.25 18.71
N THR A 58 10.01 -55.21 17.98
CA THR A 58 10.90 -54.02 17.98
C THR A 58 10.61 -53.18 19.21
N GLY A 59 11.44 -53.39 20.24
CA GLY A 59 11.47 -52.48 21.37
C GLY A 59 11.90 -51.10 20.92
N THR A 60 10.92 -50.23 20.60
CA THR A 60 11.17 -48.82 20.44
C THR A 60 11.50 -48.22 21.80
N ARG A 61 12.80 -48.08 22.08
CA ARG A 61 13.24 -47.13 23.10
C ARG A 61 12.79 -45.76 22.66
N ALA A 62 11.77 -45.23 23.29
CA ALA A 62 11.43 -43.80 23.20
C ALA A 62 12.62 -43.03 23.75
N GLN A 63 13.48 -42.52 22.84
CA GLN A 63 14.41 -41.47 23.17
C GLN A 63 13.57 -40.26 23.60
N ALA A 64 13.63 -39.96 24.90
CA ALA A 64 13.14 -38.68 25.39
C ALA A 64 13.90 -37.57 24.60
N GLN A 65 13.26 -37.01 23.58
CA GLN A 65 13.75 -35.79 22.93
C GLN A 65 13.84 -34.73 24.03
N GLY A 66 15.08 -34.43 24.41
CA GLY A 66 15.33 -33.31 25.29
C GLY A 66 14.54 -32.11 24.81
N ARG A 67 13.77 -31.49 25.68
CA ARG A 67 13.14 -30.19 25.44
C ARG A 67 14.23 -29.28 24.94
N GLY A 68 14.27 -29.02 23.62
CA GLY A 68 15.10 -28.02 23.02
C GLY A 68 14.89 -26.71 23.78
N GLN A 69 15.94 -26.21 24.39
CA GLN A 69 15.92 -24.87 24.94
C GLN A 69 15.39 -23.95 23.86
N ALA A 70 14.31 -23.20 24.15
CA ALA A 70 13.85 -22.16 23.28
C ALA A 70 15.05 -21.26 22.93
N PRO A 71 15.24 -20.88 21.67
CA PRO A 71 16.31 -19.96 21.32
C PRO A 71 16.27 -18.76 22.27
N PRO A 72 17.39 -18.25 22.77
CA PRO A 72 17.40 -17.06 23.60
C PRO A 72 16.65 -15.97 22.86
N ALA A 73 15.71 -15.30 23.53
CA ALA A 73 14.94 -14.20 22.97
C ALA A 73 15.94 -13.22 22.33
N ALA A 74 15.83 -13.01 21.03
CA ALA A 74 16.70 -12.05 20.35
C ALA A 74 16.62 -10.73 21.11
N THR A 75 17.77 -10.20 21.52
CA THR A 75 17.81 -8.90 22.20
C THR A 75 17.18 -7.87 21.28
N ALA A 76 16.14 -7.19 21.76
CA ALA A 76 15.46 -6.17 20.98
C ALA A 76 16.49 -5.13 20.49
N TYR A 77 16.40 -4.75 19.21
CA TYR A 77 17.28 -3.74 18.64
C TYR A 77 17.11 -2.42 19.40
N ARG A 78 18.23 -1.77 19.68
CA ARG A 78 18.23 -0.42 20.24
C ARG A 78 18.74 0.56 19.20
N ALA A 79 17.89 1.53 18.83
CA ALA A 79 18.27 2.60 17.91
C ALA A 79 19.40 3.46 18.50
N PRO A 80 20.25 4.05 17.64
CA PRO A 80 21.10 5.17 18.05
C PRO A 80 20.28 6.24 18.79
N ARG A 81 20.95 7.11 19.53
CA ARG A 81 20.28 8.14 20.33
C ARG A 81 20.51 9.52 19.73
N THR A 82 19.46 10.33 19.75
CA THR A 82 19.56 11.78 19.55
C THR A 82 20.24 12.44 20.76
N ALA A 83 20.58 13.72 20.65
CA ALA A 83 21.23 14.47 21.73
C ALA A 83 20.41 14.51 23.03
N ASP A 84 19.09 14.42 22.93
CA ASP A 84 18.15 14.35 24.07
C ASP A 84 17.91 12.91 24.58
N GLY A 85 18.69 11.94 24.09
CA GLY A 85 18.69 10.55 24.54
C GLY A 85 17.51 9.70 24.04
N LYS A 86 16.71 10.20 23.11
CA LYS A 86 15.59 9.46 22.49
C LYS A 86 16.07 8.59 21.34
N PRO A 87 15.33 7.52 20.97
CA PRO A 87 15.66 6.76 19.77
C PRO A 87 15.71 7.68 18.54
N ASP A 88 16.74 7.53 17.72
CA ASP A 88 16.96 8.33 16.52
C ASP A 88 16.20 7.74 15.31
N LEU A 89 15.11 8.36 14.94
CA LEU A 89 14.31 8.05 13.77
C LEU A 89 14.59 8.96 12.58
N ASN A 90 15.54 9.90 12.68
CA ASN A 90 15.90 10.80 11.60
C ASN A 90 16.28 10.00 10.35
N GLY A 91 15.91 10.51 9.19
CA GLY A 91 16.28 9.93 7.92
C GLY A 91 15.15 9.94 6.90
N ILE A 92 15.44 9.39 5.73
CA ILE A 92 14.47 9.25 4.64
C ILE A 92 13.98 7.80 4.63
N TRP A 93 12.67 7.65 4.67
CA TRP A 93 11.98 6.39 4.80
C TRP A 93 10.98 6.18 3.68
N GLN A 94 10.62 4.93 3.42
CA GLN A 94 9.64 4.57 2.40
C GLN A 94 8.96 3.25 2.78
N ALA A 95 7.66 3.16 2.57
CA ALA A 95 6.95 1.89 2.50
C ALA A 95 7.18 1.26 1.12
N MET A 96 7.40 -0.06 1.09
CA MET A 96 7.61 -0.84 -0.15
C MET A 96 6.53 -1.93 -0.22
N ASN A 97 5.29 -1.51 -0.38
CA ASN A 97 4.12 -2.39 -0.47
C ASN A 97 3.07 -1.76 -1.38
N GLU A 98 1.98 -2.48 -1.63
CA GLU A 98 0.90 -2.08 -2.53
C GLU A 98 -0.32 -1.50 -1.79
N ALA A 99 -0.15 -1.07 -0.53
CA ALA A 99 -1.24 -0.62 0.33
C ALA A 99 -1.95 0.64 -0.20
N ASN A 100 -1.27 1.48 -1.00
CA ASN A 100 -1.95 2.61 -1.62
C ASN A 100 -2.98 2.18 -2.69
N TRP A 101 -2.84 0.97 -3.24
CA TRP A 101 -3.85 0.40 -4.14
C TRP A 101 -5.04 -0.16 -3.36
N ASP A 102 -4.77 -1.00 -2.38
CA ASP A 102 -5.74 -1.49 -1.41
C ASP A 102 -5.00 -1.93 -0.13
N ILE A 103 -5.41 -1.44 1.02
CA ILE A 103 -4.83 -1.84 2.32
C ILE A 103 -5.20 -3.26 2.72
N GLN A 104 -6.23 -3.85 2.10
CA GLN A 104 -6.63 -5.25 2.28
C GLN A 104 -5.92 -6.16 1.27
N PRO A 105 -5.84 -7.49 1.52
CA PRO A 105 -5.34 -8.44 0.54
C PRO A 105 -6.14 -8.37 -0.76
N HIS A 106 -5.45 -8.27 -1.90
CA HIS A 106 -6.09 -8.12 -3.21
C HIS A 106 -5.31 -8.79 -4.32
N ALA A 107 -6.04 -9.26 -5.34
CA ALA A 107 -5.46 -9.77 -6.57
C ALA A 107 -5.07 -8.63 -7.51
N SER A 108 -4.27 -8.95 -8.53
CA SER A 108 -4.04 -8.04 -9.64
C SER A 108 -5.35 -7.68 -10.35
N GLY A 109 -5.44 -6.47 -10.84
CA GLY A 109 -6.63 -5.98 -11.55
C GLY A 109 -6.28 -4.89 -12.54
N PHE A 110 -7.28 -4.39 -13.22
CA PHE A 110 -7.12 -3.24 -14.10
C PHE A 110 -6.81 -1.98 -13.26
N GLY A 111 -5.94 -1.13 -13.80
CA GLY A 111 -5.68 0.20 -13.27
C GLY A 111 -6.88 1.14 -13.37
N ARG A 112 -6.65 2.42 -13.07
CA ARG A 112 -7.70 3.45 -13.12
C ARG A 112 -8.28 3.63 -14.51
N VAL A 113 -7.48 3.45 -15.55
CA VAL A 113 -7.89 3.55 -16.96
C VAL A 113 -7.89 2.17 -17.57
N VAL A 114 -9.04 1.51 -17.55
CA VAL A 114 -9.23 0.12 -18.03
C VAL A 114 -8.80 -0.07 -19.48
N ALA A 115 -8.90 0.97 -20.32
CA ALA A 115 -8.50 0.91 -21.73
C ALA A 115 -7.00 0.64 -21.93
N LEU A 116 -6.17 0.90 -20.93
CA LEU A 116 -4.72 0.63 -20.98
C LEU A 116 -4.40 -0.87 -20.80
N GLY A 117 -5.37 -1.69 -20.43
CA GLY A 117 -5.15 -3.13 -20.23
C GLY A 117 -4.14 -3.43 -19.13
N ALA A 118 -2.98 -4.00 -19.51
CA ALA A 118 -1.90 -4.31 -18.57
C ALA A 118 -1.08 -3.09 -18.12
N ALA A 119 -1.15 -1.98 -18.86
CA ALA A 119 -0.50 -0.75 -18.43
C ALA A 119 -1.28 -0.15 -17.26
N ASP A 120 -0.56 0.40 -16.27
CA ASP A 120 -1.15 0.95 -15.04
C ASP A 120 -2.10 -0.04 -14.32
N ALA A 121 -1.84 -1.33 -14.45
CA ALA A 121 -2.60 -2.37 -13.76
C ALA A 121 -2.38 -2.29 -12.24
N THR A 122 -3.44 -2.59 -11.47
CA THR A 122 -3.30 -2.76 -10.02
C THR A 122 -2.47 -4.00 -9.75
N PRO A 123 -1.30 -3.91 -9.09
CA PRO A 123 -0.51 -5.06 -8.72
C PRO A 123 -1.22 -5.88 -7.62
N PRO A 124 -0.91 -7.17 -7.47
CA PRO A 124 -1.45 -7.94 -6.36
C PRO A 124 -0.76 -7.52 -5.05
N GLY A 125 -1.51 -7.48 -3.94
CA GLY A 125 -0.99 -7.10 -2.64
C GLY A 125 -1.46 -8.03 -1.51
N LEU A 126 -0.57 -8.29 -0.55
CA LEU A 126 -0.91 -9.06 0.64
C LEU A 126 -1.78 -8.27 1.64
N GLY A 127 -1.88 -6.95 1.44
CA GLY A 127 -2.50 -6.04 2.38
C GLY A 127 -1.63 -5.78 3.61
N ILE A 128 -2.05 -4.80 4.39
CA ILE A 128 -1.38 -4.41 5.65
C ILE A 128 -2.34 -4.41 6.85
N VAL A 129 -3.60 -4.74 6.63
CA VAL A 129 -4.63 -4.82 7.69
C VAL A 129 -4.42 -6.10 8.49
N ASP A 130 -4.30 -5.99 9.79
CA ASP A 130 -4.17 -7.12 10.70
C ASP A 130 -5.45 -7.99 10.64
N GLY A 131 -5.28 -9.26 10.28
CA GLY A 131 -6.41 -10.17 10.04
C GLY A 131 -7.09 -10.01 8.68
N GLY A 132 -6.66 -9.06 7.84
CA GLY A 132 -7.09 -8.91 6.45
C GLY A 132 -8.46 -8.25 6.23
N GLU A 133 -9.25 -8.01 7.28
CA GLU A 133 -10.60 -7.47 7.16
C GLU A 133 -10.79 -6.17 7.95
N ILE A 134 -11.48 -5.21 7.32
CA ILE A 134 -11.87 -3.95 7.95
C ILE A 134 -13.33 -4.09 8.44
N PRO A 135 -13.60 -3.83 9.73
CA PRO A 135 -14.90 -4.05 10.36
C PRO A 135 -15.89 -2.92 10.07
N TYR A 136 -16.27 -2.73 8.81
CA TYR A 136 -17.23 -1.71 8.41
C TYR A 136 -18.61 -1.88 9.02
N LEU A 137 -19.25 -0.76 9.37
CA LEU A 137 -20.70 -0.69 9.54
C LEU A 137 -21.40 -0.93 8.19
N PRO A 138 -22.60 -1.53 8.15
CA PRO A 138 -23.25 -1.86 6.88
C PRO A 138 -23.43 -0.67 5.93
N ALA A 139 -23.81 0.49 6.45
CA ALA A 139 -23.96 1.70 5.65
C ALA A 139 -22.64 2.21 5.10
N ALA A 140 -21.58 2.16 5.90
CA ALA A 140 -20.23 2.56 5.51
C ALA A 140 -19.65 1.61 4.45
N LEU A 141 -19.93 0.30 4.54
CA LEU A 141 -19.53 -0.65 3.51
C LEU A 141 -20.20 -0.34 2.15
N ALA A 142 -21.44 0.09 2.14
CA ALA A 142 -22.11 0.55 0.91
C ALA A 142 -21.40 1.79 0.33
N LYS A 143 -21.03 2.73 1.18
CA LYS A 143 -20.27 3.92 0.77
C LYS A 143 -18.89 3.57 0.22
N LYS A 144 -18.18 2.64 0.84
CA LYS A 144 -16.88 2.14 0.34
C LYS A 144 -17.01 1.59 -1.08
N ARG A 145 -18.07 0.82 -1.36
CA ARG A 145 -18.34 0.28 -2.70
C ARG A 145 -18.64 1.40 -3.71
N GLU A 146 -19.48 2.36 -3.35
CA GLU A 146 -19.73 3.55 -4.18
C GLU A 146 -18.43 4.32 -4.48
N ASN A 147 -17.58 4.53 -3.48
CA ASN A 147 -16.30 5.18 -3.66
C ASN A 147 -15.42 4.43 -4.68
N PHE A 148 -15.34 3.10 -4.57
CA PHE A 148 -14.59 2.28 -5.50
C PHE A 148 -15.14 2.38 -6.93
N GLU A 149 -16.44 2.32 -7.12
CA GLU A 149 -17.07 2.45 -8.44
C GLU A 149 -16.81 3.81 -9.08
N LYS A 150 -16.78 4.86 -8.27
CA LYS A 150 -16.57 6.25 -8.70
C LYS A 150 -15.14 6.75 -8.50
N ARG A 151 -14.17 5.87 -8.24
CA ARG A 151 -12.79 6.25 -7.87
C ARG A 151 -12.08 7.13 -8.90
N LEU A 152 -12.42 6.98 -10.18
CA LEU A 152 -11.83 7.80 -11.26
C LEU A 152 -12.20 9.29 -11.19
N SER A 153 -13.21 9.65 -10.39
CA SER A 153 -13.65 11.03 -10.22
C SER A 153 -13.65 11.48 -8.76
N LEU A 154 -13.75 10.55 -7.80
CA LEU A 154 -13.90 10.89 -6.39
C LEU A 154 -12.63 10.71 -5.55
N ASP A 155 -11.70 9.84 -5.96
CA ASP A 155 -10.47 9.60 -5.19
C ASP A 155 -9.73 10.93 -4.95
N PRO A 156 -9.50 11.32 -3.69
CA PRO A 156 -8.81 12.56 -3.35
C PRO A 156 -7.39 12.64 -3.94
N GLU A 157 -6.73 11.50 -4.11
CA GLU A 157 -5.38 11.44 -4.70
C GLU A 157 -5.36 11.99 -6.14
N ILE A 158 -6.36 11.65 -6.97
CA ILE A 158 -6.41 12.14 -8.36
C ILE A 158 -6.71 13.64 -8.45
N LYS A 159 -7.25 14.23 -7.39
CA LYS A 159 -7.50 15.66 -7.24
C LYS A 159 -6.31 16.40 -6.62
N CYS A 160 -5.18 15.72 -6.43
CA CYS A 160 -3.99 16.27 -5.78
C CYS A 160 -4.21 16.78 -4.35
N TYR A 161 -5.21 16.25 -3.65
CA TYR A 161 -5.44 16.57 -2.25
C TYR A 161 -4.42 15.90 -1.35
N LEU A 162 -4.23 16.43 -0.16
CA LEU A 162 -3.32 15.84 0.82
C LEU A 162 -3.82 14.44 1.21
N PRO A 163 -2.90 13.46 1.40
CA PRO A 163 -3.27 12.05 1.53
C PRO A 163 -3.95 11.69 2.85
N GLY A 164 -3.82 12.54 3.87
CA GLY A 164 -4.23 12.18 5.23
C GLY A 164 -3.32 11.16 5.89
N VAL A 165 -3.63 10.83 7.14
CA VAL A 165 -2.94 9.80 7.93
C VAL A 165 -3.93 8.65 8.16
N PRO A 166 -3.52 7.40 8.00
CA PRO A 166 -2.16 6.89 7.79
C PRO A 166 -1.72 6.78 6.32
N ARG A 167 -2.56 7.12 5.32
CA ARG A 167 -2.26 6.93 3.89
C ARG A 167 -0.92 7.55 3.47
N ALA A 168 -0.56 8.70 4.01
CA ALA A 168 0.72 9.35 3.72
C ALA A 168 1.93 8.45 3.97
N MET A 169 1.83 7.50 4.90
CA MET A 169 2.94 6.62 5.27
C MET A 169 3.20 5.51 4.25
N TYR A 170 2.25 5.18 3.38
CA TYR A 170 2.36 4.11 2.37
C TYR A 170 1.98 4.54 0.95
N GLN A 171 2.13 5.81 0.64
CA GLN A 171 1.93 6.34 -0.73
C GLN A 171 2.93 5.81 -1.77
N GLY A 172 3.89 4.95 -1.37
CA GLY A 172 4.92 4.44 -2.26
C GLY A 172 6.03 5.44 -2.62
N ARG A 173 5.97 6.66 -2.06
CA ARG A 173 6.98 7.71 -2.21
C ARG A 173 7.73 7.92 -0.91
N PRO A 174 9.01 8.37 -0.98
CA PRO A 174 9.79 8.62 0.22
C PRO A 174 9.25 9.81 1.02
N TYR A 175 9.57 9.81 2.29
CA TYR A 175 9.37 10.92 3.22
C TYR A 175 10.54 11.02 4.18
N GLN A 176 10.78 12.22 4.70
CA GLN A 176 11.85 12.49 5.65
C GLN A 176 11.28 12.74 7.04
N ILE A 177 11.82 12.05 8.04
CA ILE A 177 11.59 12.33 9.44
C ILE A 177 12.71 13.25 9.92
N ILE A 178 12.36 14.39 10.51
CA ILE A 178 13.26 15.33 11.16
C ILE A 178 12.81 15.45 12.60
N GLN A 179 13.68 15.04 13.52
CA GLN A 179 13.37 14.92 14.93
C GLN A 179 14.07 16.02 15.74
N SER A 180 13.29 16.67 16.60
CA SER A 180 13.80 17.54 17.65
C SER A 180 13.12 17.21 18.99
N PRO A 181 13.59 17.73 20.12
CA PRO A 181 12.98 17.45 21.44
C PRO A 181 11.51 17.85 21.55
N HIS A 182 11.10 18.95 20.89
CA HIS A 182 9.78 19.55 21.02
C HIS A 182 8.83 19.23 19.88
N VAL A 183 9.39 18.86 18.71
CA VAL A 183 8.61 18.62 17.52
C VAL A 183 9.30 17.60 16.63
N ILE A 184 8.51 16.70 16.04
CA ILE A 184 8.96 15.85 14.93
C ILE A 184 8.20 16.30 13.69
N MET A 185 8.94 16.56 12.61
CA MET A 185 8.35 16.89 11.32
C MET A 185 8.51 15.70 10.37
N VAL A 186 7.45 15.41 9.62
CA VAL A 186 7.49 14.43 8.52
C VAL A 186 7.17 15.16 7.23
N LEU A 187 8.16 15.20 6.34
CA LEU A 187 8.05 15.85 5.02
C LEU A 187 7.86 14.78 3.97
N PHE A 188 6.71 14.75 3.35
CA PHE A 188 6.36 13.77 2.32
C PHE A 188 6.66 14.31 0.93
N GLU A 189 7.22 13.46 0.07
CA GLU A 189 7.37 13.79 -1.35
C GLU A 189 6.01 13.98 -2.00
N PHE A 190 5.05 13.09 -1.73
CA PHE A 190 3.71 13.19 -2.29
C PHE A 190 3.02 14.48 -1.86
N ALA A 191 2.54 15.25 -2.84
CA ALA A 191 1.83 16.52 -2.68
C ALA A 191 2.60 17.60 -1.87
N GLY A 192 3.89 17.40 -1.58
CA GLY A 192 4.65 18.26 -0.68
C GLY A 192 4.03 18.36 0.72
N ALA A 193 3.34 17.30 1.16
CA ALA A 193 2.66 17.30 2.44
C ALA A 193 3.66 17.43 3.60
N VAL A 194 3.28 18.19 4.60
CA VAL A 194 4.05 18.33 5.84
C VAL A 194 3.16 17.94 7.01
N ARG A 195 3.70 17.13 7.91
CA ARG A 195 3.06 16.77 9.16
C ARG A 195 3.93 17.18 10.33
N THR A 196 3.35 17.89 11.29
CA THR A 196 3.99 18.26 12.55
C THR A 196 3.43 17.36 13.65
N ILE A 197 4.33 16.74 14.42
CA ILE A 197 3.99 15.96 15.61
C ILE A 197 4.50 16.75 16.81
N ASN A 198 3.59 17.25 17.64
CA ASN A 198 3.90 17.96 18.87
C ASN A 198 4.41 16.97 19.91
N MET A 199 5.62 17.20 20.43
CA MET A 199 6.26 16.33 21.43
C MET A 199 6.19 16.89 22.85
N ASP A 200 5.64 18.08 23.01
CA ASP A 200 5.39 18.71 24.30
C ASP A 200 4.05 18.22 24.90
N LYS A 201 3.50 18.99 25.81
CA LYS A 201 2.19 18.70 26.38
C LYS A 201 1.12 18.60 25.29
N PRO A 202 0.32 17.52 25.26
CA PRO A 202 -0.73 17.35 24.27
C PRO A 202 -1.69 18.53 24.20
N THR A 203 -2.07 18.90 22.99
CA THR A 203 -3.01 19.98 22.70
C THR A 203 -4.10 19.48 21.76
N GLU A 204 -5.26 20.12 21.83
CA GLU A 204 -6.38 19.82 20.93
C GLU A 204 -6.17 20.45 19.55
N ALA A 205 -6.77 19.85 18.53
CA ALA A 205 -6.76 20.39 17.19
C ALA A 205 -7.48 21.75 17.16
N PRO A 206 -6.86 22.80 16.60
CA PRO A 206 -7.51 24.11 16.49
C PRO A 206 -8.62 24.11 15.42
N ALA A 207 -8.55 23.21 14.46
CA ALA A 207 -9.55 22.98 13.42
C ALA A 207 -9.26 21.64 12.73
N ASP A 208 -10.27 21.06 12.08
CA ASP A 208 -10.10 19.86 11.28
C ASP A 208 -9.25 20.14 10.02
N SER A 209 -8.41 19.18 9.67
CA SER A 209 -7.49 19.30 8.56
C SER A 209 -7.28 17.94 7.84
N TRP A 210 -6.67 17.99 6.66
CA TRP A 210 -6.33 16.78 5.89
C TRP A 210 -5.38 15.84 6.62
N MET A 211 -4.38 16.39 7.30
CA MET A 211 -3.32 15.63 7.96
C MET A 211 -3.59 15.39 9.45
N GLY A 212 -4.70 15.94 9.95
CA GLY A 212 -5.06 15.89 11.36
C GLY A 212 -4.10 16.69 12.27
N TRP A 213 -4.32 16.57 13.55
CA TRP A 213 -3.48 17.15 14.62
C TRP A 213 -2.81 16.03 15.40
N SER A 214 -1.49 16.04 15.48
CA SER A 214 -0.69 14.94 16.00
C SER A 214 0.05 15.31 17.27
N ASN A 215 -0.14 14.54 18.33
CA ASN A 215 0.59 14.63 19.59
C ASN A 215 1.43 13.36 19.77
N GLY A 216 2.73 13.53 20.01
CA GLY A 216 3.68 12.43 20.15
C GLY A 216 4.13 12.24 21.60
N ARG A 217 4.51 11.01 21.92
CA ARG A 217 5.20 10.65 23.16
C ARG A 217 6.12 9.45 22.94
N TRP A 218 7.11 9.34 23.78
CA TRP A 218 7.99 8.18 23.79
C TRP A 218 7.54 7.15 24.83
N GLU A 219 7.37 5.90 24.37
CA GLU A 219 7.16 4.74 25.22
C GLU A 219 8.36 3.78 25.04
N GLY A 220 9.41 3.98 25.85
CA GLY A 220 10.68 3.25 25.69
C GLY A 220 11.34 3.49 24.34
N GLU A 221 11.44 2.46 23.51
CA GLU A 221 12.03 2.51 22.16
C GLU A 221 11.02 2.91 21.06
N THR A 222 9.77 3.14 21.41
CA THR A 222 8.67 3.38 20.47
C THR A 222 8.21 4.84 20.55
N LEU A 223 8.16 5.52 19.41
CA LEU A 223 7.41 6.76 19.26
C LEU A 223 5.93 6.39 19.07
N VAL A 224 5.08 6.92 19.95
CA VAL A 224 3.63 6.81 19.84
C VAL A 224 3.07 8.15 19.44
N VAL A 225 2.23 8.16 18.40
CA VAL A 225 1.61 9.40 17.88
C VAL A 225 0.10 9.23 17.90
N ASP A 226 -0.56 10.13 18.61
CA ASP A 226 -2.01 10.21 18.75
C ASP A 226 -2.53 11.34 17.85
N SER A 227 -3.46 11.05 16.94
CA SER A 227 -3.91 12.00 15.93
C SER A 227 -5.42 12.04 15.82
N THR A 228 -5.96 13.25 15.87
CA THR A 228 -7.39 13.59 15.73
C THR A 228 -7.56 14.84 14.87
N GLY A 229 -8.76 15.40 14.78
CA GLY A 229 -9.02 16.63 14.02
C GLY A 229 -8.80 16.46 12.52
N PHE A 230 -9.23 15.32 11.98
CA PHE A 230 -9.25 15.06 10.55
C PHE A 230 -10.54 15.60 9.93
N ASN A 231 -10.43 16.16 8.71
CA ASN A 231 -11.60 16.33 7.87
C ASN A 231 -11.96 14.97 7.20
N ASP A 232 -13.15 14.85 6.65
CA ASP A 232 -13.65 13.63 5.99
C ASP A 232 -13.24 13.50 4.51
N GLN A 233 -12.23 14.26 4.07
CA GLN A 233 -11.92 14.44 2.66
C GLN A 233 -10.86 13.48 2.13
N SER A 234 -10.13 12.75 2.99
CA SER A 234 -9.14 11.77 2.55
C SER A 234 -9.66 10.33 2.56
N TRP A 235 -9.00 9.46 1.80
CA TRP A 235 -9.24 8.03 1.79
C TRP A 235 -8.02 7.29 2.29
N PHE A 236 -8.19 6.03 2.72
CA PHE A 236 -7.06 5.19 3.10
C PHE A 236 -6.31 4.63 1.90
N ASP A 237 -6.97 4.46 0.73
CA ASP A 237 -6.38 3.87 -0.47
C ASP A 237 -7.22 4.14 -1.72
N ARG A 238 -6.78 3.58 -2.85
CA ARG A 238 -7.48 3.66 -4.15
C ARG A 238 -8.67 2.71 -4.27
N ALA A 239 -8.84 1.77 -3.33
CA ALA A 239 -9.98 0.86 -3.27
C ALA A 239 -11.23 1.49 -2.64
N GLY A 240 -11.15 2.77 -2.26
CA GLY A 240 -12.27 3.54 -1.72
C GLY A 240 -12.48 3.35 -0.23
N ASN A 241 -11.52 2.76 0.48
CA ASN A 241 -11.51 2.71 1.93
C ASN A 241 -11.40 4.13 2.48
N PHE A 242 -12.29 4.52 3.39
CA PHE A 242 -12.50 5.91 3.81
C PHE A 242 -12.75 6.01 5.32
N HIS A 243 -12.81 7.22 5.80
CA HIS A 243 -13.14 7.59 7.18
C HIS A 243 -14.08 8.81 7.23
N SER A 244 -14.59 9.11 8.41
CA SER A 244 -15.29 10.36 8.70
C SER A 244 -14.39 11.35 9.45
N ASP A 245 -14.93 12.49 9.82
CA ASP A 245 -14.31 13.48 10.73
C ASP A 245 -14.10 12.96 12.15
N ALA A 246 -14.77 11.86 12.53
CA ALA A 246 -14.57 11.19 13.81
C ALA A 246 -13.34 10.27 13.84
N LEU A 247 -12.49 10.28 12.80
CA LEU A 247 -11.28 9.49 12.74
C LEU A 247 -10.33 9.82 13.89
N HIS A 248 -9.88 8.76 14.57
CA HIS A 248 -8.81 8.76 15.53
C HIS A 248 -7.75 7.73 15.14
N VAL A 249 -6.49 8.13 15.09
CA VAL A 249 -5.38 7.26 14.68
C VAL A 249 -4.31 7.27 15.76
N VAL A 250 -3.97 6.08 16.27
CA VAL A 250 -2.82 5.90 17.17
C VAL A 250 -1.74 5.13 16.44
N GLU A 251 -0.64 5.77 16.15
CA GLU A 251 0.49 5.19 15.41
C GLU A 251 1.65 4.84 16.34
N ARG A 252 2.42 3.84 15.97
CA ARG A 252 3.60 3.37 16.69
C ARG A 252 4.76 3.15 15.72
N PHE A 253 5.87 3.80 16.00
CA PHE A 253 7.10 3.68 15.22
C PHE A 253 8.18 3.06 16.11
N THR A 254 8.63 1.87 15.77
CA THR A 254 9.65 1.13 16.54
C THR A 254 10.78 0.71 15.62
N ALA A 255 12.01 1.13 15.92
CA ALA A 255 13.16 0.67 15.16
C ALA A 255 13.41 -0.82 15.42
N THR A 256 13.47 -1.61 14.35
CA THR A 256 13.76 -3.05 14.38
C THR A 256 15.18 -3.37 13.91
N SER A 257 15.78 -2.45 13.18
CA SER A 257 17.20 -2.46 12.78
C SER A 257 17.66 -1.03 12.45
N ALA A 258 18.91 -0.86 12.05
CA ALA A 258 19.43 0.44 11.58
C ALA A 258 18.65 0.98 10.36
N ASP A 259 18.10 0.08 9.55
CA ASP A 259 17.51 0.41 8.26
C ASP A 259 15.99 0.10 8.18
N HIS A 260 15.38 -0.35 9.29
CA HIS A 260 13.97 -0.72 9.32
C HIS A 260 13.25 -0.16 10.56
N LEU A 261 12.05 0.36 10.34
CA LEU A 261 11.08 0.64 11.39
C LEU A 261 9.89 -0.31 11.24
N ASN A 262 9.35 -0.81 12.33
CA ASN A 262 8.00 -1.33 12.35
C ASN A 262 7.04 -0.17 12.55
N TYR A 263 6.07 -0.06 11.66
CA TYR A 263 4.98 0.91 11.74
C TYR A 263 3.66 0.18 11.98
N GLU A 264 2.94 0.62 12.98
CA GLU A 264 1.60 0.13 13.31
C GLU A 264 0.68 1.33 13.45
N ALA A 265 -0.56 1.21 12.99
CA ALA A 265 -1.60 2.20 13.24
C ALA A 265 -2.88 1.51 13.70
N THR A 266 -3.43 1.97 14.81
CA THR A 266 -4.78 1.63 15.28
C THR A 266 -5.74 2.70 14.78
N ILE A 267 -6.80 2.27 14.12
CA ILE A 267 -7.80 3.12 13.48
C ILE A 267 -9.10 2.98 14.25
N GLU A 268 -9.66 4.09 14.65
CA GLU A 268 -10.95 4.19 15.30
C GLU A 268 -11.80 5.24 14.59
N ASP A 269 -13.02 4.89 14.24
CA ASP A 269 -14.02 5.80 13.68
C ASP A 269 -15.41 5.20 13.91
N LYS A 270 -16.09 5.69 14.91
CA LYS A 270 -17.40 5.15 15.34
C LYS A 270 -18.52 5.32 14.31
N ASN A 271 -18.34 6.22 13.33
CA ASN A 271 -19.30 6.48 12.27
C ASN A 271 -19.11 5.52 11.08
N VAL A 272 -17.92 4.90 10.99
CA VAL A 272 -17.52 4.06 9.85
C VAL A 272 -17.32 2.60 10.25
N PHE A 273 -16.71 2.35 11.41
CA PHE A 273 -16.31 1.01 11.86
C PHE A 273 -17.06 0.57 13.12
N SER A 274 -17.35 -0.72 13.20
CA SER A 274 -18.03 -1.33 14.37
C SER A 274 -17.10 -1.55 15.57
N ARG A 275 -15.78 -1.52 15.36
CA ARG A 275 -14.73 -1.63 16.38
C ARG A 275 -13.42 -1.07 15.85
N PRO A 276 -12.45 -0.77 16.73
CA PRO A 276 -11.09 -0.44 16.30
C PRO A 276 -10.46 -1.59 15.50
N TRP A 277 -9.60 -1.24 14.56
CA TRP A 277 -8.82 -2.18 13.77
C TRP A 277 -7.39 -1.67 13.59
N LYS A 278 -6.49 -2.52 13.11
CA LYS A 278 -5.07 -2.20 12.99
C LYS A 278 -4.56 -2.49 11.60
N LEU A 279 -3.53 -1.75 11.25
CA LEU A 279 -2.65 -2.05 10.13
C LEU A 279 -1.20 -2.02 10.61
N SER A 280 -0.34 -2.80 9.94
CA SER A 280 1.07 -2.87 10.25
C SER A 280 1.92 -3.13 9.01
N MET A 281 3.12 -2.55 8.98
CA MET A 281 4.06 -2.72 7.86
C MET A 281 5.48 -2.32 8.25
N PRO A 282 6.51 -2.88 7.59
CA PRO A 282 7.85 -2.35 7.69
C PRO A 282 8.02 -1.08 6.86
N LEU A 283 8.82 -0.15 7.39
CA LEU A 283 9.35 1.01 6.68
C LEU A 283 10.84 0.82 6.45
N TYR A 284 11.31 1.20 5.29
CA TYR A 284 12.68 0.99 4.84
C TYR A 284 13.42 2.32 4.72
N ARG A 285 14.63 2.38 5.28
CA ARG A 285 15.51 3.55 5.15
C ARG A 285 16.08 3.64 3.74
N ARG A 286 16.02 4.81 3.14
CA ARG A 286 16.72 5.11 1.89
C ARG A 286 18.22 5.28 2.19
N LYS A 287 19.07 4.45 1.56
CA LYS A 287 20.50 4.33 1.85
C LYS A 287 21.39 4.99 0.80
N GLU A 288 20.83 5.49 -0.26
CA GLU A 288 21.58 6.15 -1.32
C GLU A 288 22.32 7.36 -0.74
N ARG A 289 23.58 7.52 -1.10
CA ARG A 289 24.49 8.53 -0.54
C ARG A 289 23.94 9.96 -0.60
N ASN A 290 23.14 10.24 -1.61
CA ASN A 290 22.53 11.55 -1.88
C ASN A 290 21.00 11.47 -1.86
N ALA A 291 20.44 10.54 -1.08
CA ALA A 291 18.99 10.45 -0.93
C ALA A 291 18.43 11.78 -0.40
N GLN A 292 17.37 12.24 -1.01
CA GLN A 292 16.60 13.40 -0.59
C GLN A 292 15.15 13.25 -1.00
N VAL A 293 14.25 13.93 -0.34
CA VAL A 293 12.86 14.07 -0.78
C VAL A 293 12.85 15.00 -1.99
N MET A 294 12.29 14.50 -3.10
CA MET A 294 12.28 15.21 -4.37
C MET A 294 11.08 16.14 -4.47
N GLU A 295 11.17 17.10 -5.38
CA GLU A 295 10.04 17.93 -5.72
C GLU A 295 8.99 17.12 -6.46
N PHE A 296 7.75 17.15 -5.99
CA PHE A 296 6.61 16.48 -6.60
C PHE A 296 5.59 17.49 -7.09
N LYS A 297 5.31 17.45 -8.39
CA LYS A 297 4.25 18.26 -9.01
C LYS A 297 3.07 17.34 -9.32
N CYS A 298 2.00 17.52 -8.59
CA CYS A 298 0.75 16.85 -8.89
C CYS A 298 0.02 17.59 -10.03
N VAL A 299 -0.57 16.82 -10.93
CA VAL A 299 -1.48 17.31 -11.96
C VAL A 299 -2.82 16.63 -11.74
N GLU A 300 -3.85 17.43 -11.48
CA GLU A 300 -5.19 16.90 -11.23
C GLU A 300 -5.68 16.11 -12.44
N PHE A 301 -6.28 14.95 -12.18
CA PHE A 301 -6.80 14.05 -13.21
C PHE A 301 -5.79 13.69 -14.32
N ALA A 302 -4.49 13.61 -14.01
CA ALA A 302 -3.44 13.36 -15.01
C ALA A 302 -3.71 12.10 -15.85
N GLU A 303 -4.14 11.02 -15.25
CA GLU A 303 -4.46 9.77 -15.96
C GLU A 303 -5.65 9.96 -16.92
N GLU A 304 -6.67 10.70 -16.50
CA GLU A 304 -7.81 11.03 -17.36
C GLU A 304 -7.41 11.92 -18.53
N LEU A 305 -6.58 12.93 -18.26
CA LEU A 305 -6.08 13.84 -19.30
C LEU A 305 -5.22 13.12 -20.34
N LEU A 306 -4.39 12.19 -19.90
CA LEU A 306 -3.48 11.46 -20.79
C LEU A 306 -4.17 10.30 -21.53
N TYR A 307 -5.07 9.58 -20.87
CA TYR A 307 -5.55 8.29 -21.33
C TYR A 307 -7.07 8.18 -21.44
N GLY A 308 -7.83 9.17 -20.99
CA GLY A 308 -9.29 9.12 -20.98
C GLY A 308 -9.90 8.94 -22.37
N HIS A 309 -9.26 9.46 -23.41
CA HIS A 309 -9.66 9.29 -24.80
C HIS A 309 -9.57 7.84 -25.31
N LEU A 310 -8.82 6.98 -24.63
CA LEU A 310 -8.67 5.55 -24.95
C LEU A 310 -9.79 4.71 -24.35
N ARG A 311 -10.67 5.24 -23.53
CA ARG A 311 -11.80 4.49 -22.99
C ARG A 311 -12.71 4.05 -24.12
N LYS A 312 -13.08 2.77 -24.11
CA LYS A 312 -14.14 2.28 -24.99
C LYS A 312 -15.41 3.03 -24.64
N GLN A 313 -15.95 3.80 -25.58
CA GLN A 313 -17.29 4.36 -25.42
C GLN A 313 -18.24 3.17 -25.32
N SER A 314 -19.03 3.11 -24.25
CA SER A 314 -20.13 2.15 -24.16
C SER A 314 -20.99 2.36 -25.39
N ALA A 315 -21.21 1.31 -26.17
CA ALA A 315 -22.16 1.36 -27.27
C ALA A 315 -23.49 1.85 -26.71
N LYS A 316 -23.99 2.97 -27.24
CA LYS A 316 -25.28 3.55 -26.86
C LYS A 316 -26.42 2.63 -27.28
#